data_18a7cd28d46cff2315de6e9845c6b91e
#
_entry.id   18a7cd28d46cff2315de6e9845c6b91e
#
_cell.length_a   1.000
_cell.length_b   1.000
_cell.length_c   1.000
_cell.angle_alpha   90.00
_cell.angle_beta   90.00
_cell.angle_gamma   90.00
#
_symmetry.space_group_name_H-M   'P 1'
#
loop_
_entity.id
_entity.type
_entity.pdbx_description
1 polymer ?
#
loop_
_entity_poly.entity_id
_entity_poly.type
_entity_poly.pdbx_seq_one_letter_code
_entity_poly.pdbx_strand_id
1 'polypeptide(L)'
;EMGIPAAIPLIVMGLNDAYELGFALDEFFLDPLLSNYEDWVVSKEYTVGQINQLMGSTIMSELMTEDALTLDSPQADMLYEVLLWNSNVGYDLQAPAYFLHSLEDEVVPLLNSINLEAEMPDKEEKTFDFDYYGSHMEASVPFIQYVYQDL
;
A
#
# COMPACT_ATOMS: atom_id res chain seq x y z
N GLU A 1 -5.20 -9.82 -8.69
CA GLU A 1 -6.28 -9.47 -7.74
C GLU A 1 -5.67 -8.75 -6.55
N MET A 2 -6.36 -7.77 -6.02
CA MET A 2 -5.93 -6.98 -4.87
C MET A 2 -7.02 -7.01 -3.79
N GLY A 3 -6.65 -7.24 -2.53
CA GLY A 3 -7.62 -7.36 -1.43
C GLY A 3 -8.39 -6.07 -1.13
N ILE A 4 -7.71 -4.91 -1.24
CA ILE A 4 -8.30 -3.59 -0.94
C ILE A 4 -7.99 -2.59 -2.09
N PRO A 5 -8.64 -2.72 -3.25
CA PRO A 5 -8.39 -1.83 -4.39
C PRO A 5 -8.71 -0.35 -4.10
N ALA A 6 -9.64 -0.05 -3.19
CA ALA A 6 -9.94 1.32 -2.79
C ALA A 6 -8.78 2.03 -2.05
N ALA A 7 -7.75 1.31 -1.61
CA ALA A 7 -6.56 1.95 -1.04
C ALA A 7 -5.75 2.71 -2.11
N ILE A 8 -5.78 2.27 -3.36
CA ILE A 8 -4.96 2.88 -4.43
C ILE A 8 -5.34 4.33 -4.72
N PRO A 9 -6.61 4.67 -4.98
CA PRO A 9 -6.97 6.07 -5.19
C PRO A 9 -6.68 6.96 -3.99
N LEU A 10 -6.79 6.44 -2.76
CA LEU A 10 -6.41 7.18 -1.55
C LEU A 10 -4.91 7.46 -1.51
N ILE A 11 -4.07 6.50 -1.89
CA ILE A 11 -2.61 6.67 -1.94
C ILE A 11 -2.23 7.61 -3.08
N VAL A 12 -2.67 7.35 -4.30
CA VAL A 12 -2.29 8.13 -5.49
C VAL A 12 -2.71 9.59 -5.34
N MET A 13 -3.97 9.84 -5.01
CA MET A 13 -4.47 11.21 -4.88
C MET A 13 -4.01 11.89 -3.58
N GLY A 14 -3.76 11.12 -2.53
CA GLY A 14 -3.12 11.65 -1.31
C GLY A 14 -1.69 12.12 -1.56
N LEU A 15 -0.91 11.37 -2.35
CA LEU A 15 0.44 11.81 -2.78
C LEU A 15 0.36 12.99 -3.75
N ASN A 16 -0.61 12.98 -4.68
CA ASN A 16 -0.87 14.11 -5.56
C ASN A 16 -1.07 15.42 -4.79
N ASP A 17 -1.90 15.38 -3.76
CA ASP A 17 -2.17 16.54 -2.90
C ASP A 17 -0.94 16.93 -2.06
N ALA A 18 -0.27 15.93 -1.44
CA ALA A 18 0.84 16.18 -0.52
C ALA A 18 2.08 16.77 -1.22
N TYR A 19 2.32 16.39 -2.47
CA TYR A 19 3.48 16.80 -3.27
C TYR A 19 3.15 17.79 -4.40
N GLU A 20 1.88 18.22 -4.50
CA GLU A 20 1.40 19.17 -5.52
C GLU A 20 1.74 18.73 -6.95
N LEU A 21 1.54 17.43 -7.26
CA LEU A 21 1.98 16.84 -8.53
C LEU A 21 1.14 17.27 -9.73
N GLY A 22 -0.10 17.71 -9.49
CA GLY A 22 -1.00 18.20 -10.52
C GLY A 22 -1.63 17.11 -11.39
N PHE A 23 -1.72 15.89 -10.88
CA PHE A 23 -2.35 14.76 -11.59
C PHE A 23 -3.85 14.96 -11.75
N ALA A 24 -4.36 14.63 -12.93
CA ALA A 24 -5.78 14.47 -13.16
C ALA A 24 -6.21 13.03 -12.84
N LEU A 25 -7.44 12.87 -12.35
CA LEU A 25 -7.96 11.56 -11.90
C LEU A 25 -8.02 10.55 -13.05
N ASP A 26 -8.38 11.00 -14.25
CA ASP A 26 -8.52 10.20 -15.46
C ASP A 26 -7.17 9.74 -16.08
N GLU A 27 -6.05 10.28 -15.60
CA GLU A 27 -4.72 9.77 -15.95
C GLU A 27 -4.44 8.42 -15.29
N PHE A 28 -5.09 8.12 -14.17
CA PHE A 28 -4.84 6.91 -13.38
C PHE A 28 -6.01 5.95 -13.31
N PHE A 29 -7.26 6.44 -13.32
CA PHE A 29 -8.42 5.64 -12.95
C PHE A 29 -9.49 5.60 -14.05
N LEU A 30 -10.18 4.46 -14.07
CA LEU A 30 -11.33 4.19 -14.93
C LEU A 30 -12.63 4.26 -14.14
N ASP A 31 -13.77 4.21 -14.85
CA ASP A 31 -15.08 4.01 -14.23
C ASP A 31 -15.19 2.60 -13.59
N PRO A 32 -15.92 2.48 -12.48
CA PRO A 32 -16.85 3.47 -11.93
C PRO A 32 -16.22 4.50 -10.98
N LEU A 33 -14.95 4.35 -10.61
CA LEU A 33 -14.30 5.26 -9.67
C LEU A 33 -14.20 6.68 -10.22
N LEU A 34 -13.80 6.84 -11.47
CA LEU A 34 -13.62 8.15 -12.11
C LEU A 34 -14.88 9.03 -12.00
N SER A 35 -16.03 8.48 -12.34
CA SER A 35 -17.31 9.21 -12.31
C SER A 35 -17.86 9.47 -10.91
N ASN A 36 -17.40 8.73 -9.90
CA ASN A 36 -17.96 8.78 -8.54
C ASN A 36 -16.93 9.21 -7.48
N TYR A 37 -15.75 9.64 -7.89
CA TYR A 37 -14.66 9.94 -6.96
C TYR A 37 -15.04 10.99 -5.90
N GLU A 38 -15.69 12.08 -6.32
CA GLU A 38 -16.14 13.14 -5.43
C GLU A 38 -17.13 12.63 -4.36
N ASP A 39 -18.08 11.78 -4.79
CA ASP A 39 -19.07 11.21 -3.90
C ASP A 39 -18.47 10.14 -2.98
N TRP A 40 -17.67 9.22 -3.52
CA TRP A 40 -17.19 8.07 -2.74
C TRP A 40 -15.97 8.36 -1.86
N VAL A 41 -15.07 9.21 -2.35
CA VAL A 41 -13.76 9.47 -1.71
C VAL A 41 -13.73 10.84 -1.04
N VAL A 42 -14.04 11.91 -1.78
CA VAL A 42 -13.88 13.28 -1.27
C VAL A 42 -14.92 13.61 -0.20
N SER A 43 -16.16 13.12 -0.34
CA SER A 43 -17.24 13.33 0.65
C SER A 43 -16.89 12.80 2.04
N LYS A 44 -16.05 11.75 2.12
CA LYS A 44 -15.72 11.01 3.36
C LYS A 44 -16.93 10.33 4.04
N GLU A 45 -18.00 10.11 3.28
CA GLU A 45 -19.21 9.45 3.80
C GLU A 45 -19.11 7.91 3.75
N TYR A 46 -18.17 7.39 2.93
CA TYR A 46 -17.99 5.95 2.73
C TYR A 46 -16.72 5.44 3.41
N THR A 47 -16.81 4.25 3.98
CA THR A 47 -15.62 3.52 4.44
C THR A 47 -14.88 2.89 3.26
N VAL A 48 -13.59 2.57 3.43
CA VAL A 48 -12.78 1.87 2.41
C VAL A 48 -13.46 0.57 1.94
N GLY A 49 -14.06 -0.20 2.88
CA GLY A 49 -14.79 -1.43 2.54
C GLY A 49 -16.04 -1.18 1.69
N GLN A 50 -16.76 -0.08 1.92
CA GLN A 50 -17.90 0.31 1.08
C GLN A 50 -17.45 0.75 -0.31
N ILE A 51 -16.37 1.52 -0.41
CA ILE A 51 -15.81 1.94 -1.70
C ILE A 51 -15.36 0.69 -2.49
N ASN A 52 -14.70 -0.28 -1.87
CA ASN A 52 -14.35 -1.55 -2.51
C ASN A 52 -15.55 -2.26 -3.13
N GLN A 53 -16.68 -2.30 -2.41
CA GLN A 53 -17.90 -2.92 -2.92
C GLN A 53 -18.49 -2.13 -4.09
N LEU A 54 -18.46 -0.80 -4.02
CA LEU A 54 -18.98 0.09 -5.07
C LEU A 54 -18.12 0.04 -6.34
N MET A 55 -16.80 -0.13 -6.21
CA MET A 55 -15.89 -0.31 -7.35
C MET A 55 -16.18 -1.59 -8.14
N GLY A 56 -16.72 -2.63 -7.50
CA GLY A 56 -17.23 -3.83 -8.15
C GLY A 56 -16.18 -4.75 -8.78
N SER A 57 -14.89 -4.43 -8.68
CA SER A 57 -13.78 -5.26 -9.17
C SER A 57 -12.59 -5.21 -8.22
N THR A 58 -11.79 -6.28 -8.25
CA THR A 58 -10.48 -6.38 -7.60
C THR A 58 -9.35 -6.51 -8.63
N ILE A 59 -9.68 -6.42 -9.91
CA ILE A 59 -8.75 -6.55 -11.03
C ILE A 59 -8.25 -5.15 -11.43
N MET A 60 -6.96 -4.91 -11.28
CA MET A 60 -6.40 -3.58 -11.45
C MET A 60 -6.58 -3.01 -12.86
N SER A 61 -6.51 -3.85 -13.90
CA SER A 61 -6.74 -3.42 -15.30
C SER A 61 -8.20 -3.05 -15.62
N GLU A 62 -9.13 -3.30 -14.70
CA GLU A 62 -10.52 -2.83 -14.81
C GLU A 62 -10.76 -1.52 -14.07
N LEU A 63 -9.80 -1.09 -13.23
CA LEU A 63 -9.91 0.05 -12.34
C LEU A 63 -8.94 1.17 -12.70
N MET A 64 -7.81 0.84 -13.35
CA MET A 64 -6.74 1.78 -13.68
C MET A 64 -6.48 1.79 -15.19
N THR A 65 -5.95 2.92 -15.66
CA THR A 65 -5.52 3.08 -17.05
C THR A 65 -4.32 2.17 -17.36
N GLU A 66 -4.15 1.80 -18.62
CA GLU A 66 -2.99 0.99 -19.06
C GLU A 66 -1.68 1.73 -18.80
N ASP A 67 -1.63 3.04 -19.07
CA ASP A 67 -0.44 3.87 -18.87
C ASP A 67 -0.02 3.90 -17.39
N ALA A 68 -0.97 3.96 -16.46
CA ALA A 68 -0.69 3.92 -15.02
C ALA A 68 -0.15 2.55 -14.57
N LEU A 69 -0.60 1.45 -15.20
CA LEU A 69 -0.18 0.10 -14.85
C LEU A 69 1.17 -0.29 -15.47
N THR A 70 1.53 0.29 -16.60
CA THR A 70 2.76 -0.03 -17.34
C THR A 70 3.90 0.95 -17.12
N LEU A 71 3.65 2.03 -16.37
CA LEU A 71 4.57 3.16 -16.16
C LEU A 71 4.97 3.81 -17.50
N ASP A 72 4.02 3.88 -18.44
CA ASP A 72 4.26 4.39 -19.81
C ASP A 72 3.84 5.87 -19.96
N SER A 73 3.73 6.59 -18.84
CA SER A 73 3.41 8.03 -18.84
C SER A 73 4.31 8.81 -17.90
N PRO A 74 4.58 10.11 -18.20
CA PRO A 74 5.33 10.97 -17.28
C PRO A 74 4.71 11.07 -15.89
N GLN A 75 3.39 10.98 -15.79
CA GLN A 75 2.66 11.00 -14.51
C GLN A 75 2.89 9.73 -13.71
N ALA A 76 2.88 8.57 -14.37
CA ALA A 76 3.18 7.28 -13.72
C ALA A 76 4.64 7.22 -13.27
N ASP A 77 5.59 7.70 -14.07
CA ASP A 77 7.00 7.85 -13.68
C ASP A 77 7.15 8.76 -12.45
N MET A 78 6.48 9.91 -12.44
CA MET A 78 6.53 10.85 -11.32
C MET A 78 5.92 10.25 -10.05
N LEU A 79 4.81 9.53 -10.15
CA LEU A 79 4.22 8.81 -9.03
C LEU A 79 5.19 7.76 -8.49
N TYR A 80 5.86 7.01 -9.37
CA TYR A 80 6.84 6.00 -8.98
C TYR A 80 8.00 6.62 -8.20
N GLU A 81 8.55 7.74 -8.66
CA GLU A 81 9.60 8.48 -7.94
C GLU A 81 9.15 8.93 -6.55
N VAL A 82 7.94 9.45 -6.41
CA VAL A 82 7.38 9.87 -5.12
C VAL A 82 7.17 8.65 -4.19
N LEU A 83 6.73 7.50 -4.73
CA LEU A 83 6.63 6.26 -3.97
C LEU A 83 8.00 5.79 -3.49
N LEU A 84 9.06 5.90 -4.30
CA LEU A 84 10.44 5.59 -3.88
C LEU A 84 10.90 6.51 -2.75
N TRP A 85 10.62 7.80 -2.80
CA TRP A 85 10.97 8.73 -1.71
C TRP A 85 10.26 8.41 -0.38
N ASN A 86 9.09 7.79 -0.45
CA ASN A 86 8.33 7.34 0.71
C ASN A 86 8.62 5.87 1.09
N SER A 87 9.51 5.20 0.36
CA SER A 87 9.89 3.83 0.65
C SER A 87 10.82 3.75 1.86
N ASN A 88 10.61 2.73 2.69
CA ASN A 88 11.53 2.37 3.78
C ASN A 88 12.62 1.39 3.35
N VAL A 89 12.62 0.96 2.08
CA VAL A 89 13.61 0.03 1.52
C VAL A 89 14.98 0.72 1.49
N GLY A 90 16.00 0.04 2.01
CA GLY A 90 17.36 0.60 2.12
C GLY A 90 17.56 1.63 3.26
N TYR A 91 16.53 1.86 4.10
CA TYR A 91 16.66 2.75 5.25
C TYR A 91 17.54 2.11 6.35
N ASP A 92 18.53 2.83 6.81
CA ASP A 92 19.43 2.40 7.89
C ASP A 92 18.80 2.72 9.26
N LEU A 93 18.05 1.76 9.77
CA LEU A 93 17.39 1.87 11.07
C LEU A 93 18.40 1.65 12.20
N GLN A 94 18.66 2.68 13.00
CA GLN A 94 19.66 2.68 14.07
C GLN A 94 19.18 2.07 15.39
N ALA A 95 17.91 1.70 15.51
CA ALA A 95 17.32 1.12 16.71
C ALA A 95 17.05 -0.38 16.54
N PRO A 96 17.02 -1.17 17.65
CA PRO A 96 16.46 -2.50 17.63
C PRO A 96 15.05 -2.48 17.05
N ALA A 97 14.72 -3.45 16.22
CA ALA A 97 13.42 -3.52 15.59
C ALA A 97 12.94 -4.96 15.41
N TYR A 98 11.62 -5.11 15.50
CA TYR A 98 10.94 -6.37 15.23
C TYR A 98 9.95 -6.17 14.10
N PHE A 99 10.09 -6.97 13.05
CA PHE A 99 9.23 -6.98 11.87
C PHE A 99 8.49 -8.30 11.81
N LEU A 100 7.18 -8.24 11.82
CA LEU A 100 6.32 -9.41 11.65
C LEU A 100 5.46 -9.22 10.40
N HIS A 101 5.40 -10.26 9.56
CA HIS A 101 4.52 -10.29 8.41
C HIS A 101 3.91 -11.68 8.26
N SER A 102 2.61 -11.74 8.04
CA SER A 102 1.94 -13.04 7.82
C SER A 102 2.16 -13.56 6.41
N LEU A 103 2.34 -14.87 6.30
CA LEU A 103 2.41 -15.57 5.01
C LEU A 103 1.09 -15.55 4.23
N GLU A 104 -0.03 -15.36 4.93
CA GLU A 104 -1.38 -15.33 4.36
C GLU A 104 -1.99 -13.91 4.37
N ASP A 105 -1.14 -12.88 4.45
CA ASP A 105 -1.58 -11.48 4.39
C ASP A 105 -2.22 -11.17 3.04
N GLU A 106 -3.53 -10.94 3.06
CA GLU A 106 -4.33 -10.65 1.88
C GLU A 106 -4.36 -9.15 1.51
N VAL A 107 -3.77 -8.30 2.35
CA VAL A 107 -3.77 -6.84 2.18
C VAL A 107 -2.44 -6.33 1.66
N VAL A 108 -1.36 -6.72 2.32
CA VAL A 108 0.01 -6.28 1.99
C VAL A 108 0.82 -7.47 1.49
N PRO A 109 1.35 -7.43 0.26
CA PRO A 109 2.18 -8.53 -0.25
C PRO A 109 3.40 -8.79 0.63
N LEU A 110 3.62 -10.04 1.03
CA LEU A 110 4.79 -10.47 1.80
C LEU A 110 6.12 -10.03 1.15
N LEU A 111 6.14 -9.94 -0.18
CA LEU A 111 7.31 -9.50 -0.94
C LEU A 111 7.83 -8.12 -0.49
N ASN A 112 6.94 -7.23 -0.02
CA ASN A 112 7.34 -5.92 0.49
C ASN A 112 8.27 -6.06 1.71
N SER A 113 7.95 -6.98 2.63
CA SER A 113 8.78 -7.23 3.81
C SER A 113 10.05 -8.01 3.49
N ILE A 114 10.00 -8.93 2.54
CA ILE A 114 11.20 -9.63 2.04
C ILE A 114 12.17 -8.63 1.39
N ASN A 115 11.68 -7.70 0.59
CA ASN A 115 12.51 -6.67 -0.03
C ASN A 115 13.09 -5.72 1.03
N LEU A 116 12.29 -5.32 2.03
CA LEU A 116 12.76 -4.51 3.14
C LEU A 116 13.92 -5.20 3.87
N GLU A 117 13.77 -6.49 4.20
CA GLU A 117 14.84 -7.27 4.82
C GLU A 117 16.07 -7.37 3.93
N ALA A 118 15.89 -7.66 2.63
CA ALA A 118 17.00 -7.83 1.69
C ALA A 118 17.85 -6.57 1.54
N GLU A 119 17.19 -5.41 1.48
CA GLU A 119 17.80 -4.11 1.23
C GLU A 119 18.23 -3.37 2.52
N MET A 120 17.96 -3.93 3.70
CA MET A 120 18.35 -3.31 4.97
C MET A 120 19.88 -3.39 5.15
N PRO A 121 20.58 -2.24 5.28
CA PRO A 121 22.06 -2.21 5.30
C PRO A 121 22.66 -2.89 6.52
N ASP A 122 22.03 -2.71 7.68
CA ASP A 122 22.44 -3.32 8.95
C ASP A 122 21.28 -4.11 9.55
N LYS A 123 21.51 -5.40 9.78
CA LYS A 123 20.54 -6.33 10.38
C LYS A 123 20.84 -6.65 11.85
N GLU A 124 21.89 -6.07 12.43
CA GLU A 124 22.19 -6.25 13.85
C GLU A 124 21.05 -5.69 14.70
N GLU A 125 20.60 -6.45 15.68
CA GLU A 125 19.46 -6.11 16.53
C GLU A 125 18.10 -5.96 15.77
N LYS A 126 17.99 -6.49 14.55
CA LYS A 126 16.73 -6.56 13.78
C LYS A 126 16.24 -8.00 13.71
N THR A 127 14.99 -8.20 14.04
CA THR A 127 14.33 -9.53 13.95
C THR A 127 13.24 -9.47 12.87
N PHE A 128 13.29 -10.43 11.96
CA PHE A 128 12.30 -10.60 10.90
C PHE A 128 11.57 -11.93 11.13
N ASP A 129 10.26 -11.86 11.37
CA ASP A 129 9.40 -13.02 11.60
C ASP A 129 8.36 -13.08 10.48
N PHE A 130 8.57 -14.00 9.54
CA PHE A 130 7.70 -14.24 8.40
C PHE A 130 7.09 -15.65 8.44
N ASP A 131 7.15 -16.32 9.56
CA ASP A 131 6.65 -17.70 9.72
C ASP A 131 5.21 -17.77 10.26
N TYR A 132 4.58 -16.63 10.52
CA TYR A 132 3.21 -16.59 11.01
C TYR A 132 2.20 -16.86 9.88
N TYR A 133 1.20 -17.69 10.18
CA TYR A 133 0.08 -17.99 9.30
C TYR A 133 -1.19 -17.35 9.85
N GLY A 134 -1.85 -16.53 9.05
CA GLY A 134 -3.09 -15.84 9.41
C GLY A 134 -3.33 -14.63 8.53
N SER A 135 -4.47 -14.02 8.63
CA SER A 135 -4.81 -12.80 7.90
C SER A 135 -3.99 -11.60 8.37
N HIS A 136 -4.01 -10.52 7.58
CA HIS A 136 -3.40 -9.23 7.95
C HIS A 136 -3.77 -8.78 9.37
N MET A 137 -5.03 -8.87 9.72
CA MET A 137 -5.50 -8.44 11.05
C MET A 137 -5.08 -9.41 12.17
N GLU A 138 -5.02 -10.70 11.89
CA GLU A 138 -4.59 -11.70 12.89
C GLU A 138 -3.12 -11.57 13.24
N ALA A 139 -2.26 -11.13 12.32
CA ALA A 139 -0.85 -10.85 12.56
C ALA A 139 -0.61 -9.78 13.64
N SER A 140 -1.58 -8.91 13.88
CA SER A 140 -1.49 -7.91 14.97
C SER A 140 -1.42 -8.52 16.36
N VAL A 141 -2.00 -9.71 16.57
CA VAL A 141 -2.05 -10.36 17.89
C VAL A 141 -0.67 -10.83 18.35
N PRO A 142 0.09 -11.64 17.59
CA PRO A 142 1.45 -12.03 17.99
C PRO A 142 2.39 -10.81 18.06
N PHE A 143 2.23 -9.81 17.21
CA PHE A 143 3.00 -8.58 17.28
C PHE A 143 2.79 -7.84 18.62
N ILE A 144 1.55 -7.66 19.05
CA ILE A 144 1.21 -7.04 20.33
C ILE A 144 1.75 -7.89 21.49
N GLN A 145 1.66 -9.22 21.43
CA GLN A 145 2.19 -10.11 22.45
C GLN A 145 3.70 -9.95 22.60
N TYR A 146 4.44 -9.90 21.49
CA TYR A 146 5.88 -9.66 21.51
C TYR A 146 6.22 -8.33 22.19
N VAL A 147 5.55 -7.24 21.82
CA VAL A 147 5.77 -5.91 22.42
C VAL A 147 5.57 -5.91 23.94
N TYR A 148 4.61 -6.67 24.47
CA TYR A 148 4.35 -6.72 25.91
C TYR A 148 5.22 -7.70 26.70
N GLN A 149 5.89 -8.65 26.03
CA GLN A 149 6.66 -9.69 26.70
C GLN A 149 8.17 -9.51 26.58
N ASP A 150 8.62 -8.90 25.50
CA ASP A 150 10.03 -8.86 25.11
C ASP A 150 10.60 -7.42 25.03
N LEU A 151 9.77 -6.39 25.22
CA LEU A 151 10.16 -4.99 25.39
C LEU A 151 9.79 -4.48 26.80
#